data_bc56fc3cdea68b8ba612b52cfa417dee
#
_entry.id   bc56fc3cdea68b8ba612b52cfa417dee
#
_cell.length_a   1.000
_cell.length_b   1.000
_cell.length_c   1.000
_cell.angle_alpha   90.00
_cell.angle_beta   90.00
_cell.angle_gamma   90.00
#
_symmetry.space_group_name_H-M   'P 1'
#
loop_
_entity.id
_entity.type
_entity.pdbx_description
1 polymer ?
#
loop_
_entity_poly.entity_id
_entity_poly.type
_entity_poly.pdbx_seq_one_letter_code
_entity_poly.pdbx_strand_id
1 'polypeptide(L)'
;MPSRRFWIWFSMPQKMALIFDHILPVPLAEQAAQNSVWRSRLEVHPGNHFAIIASSGRGKSTLVNIAYGIRHDYSGSYKIDGRAASGLSAIDWSLLRQSTYACVFQDLKLFPQLSALDNLKLKCDLGSSFSIQQATAMAERLGLAPYLDKPCGQLSMGQQQRLAVVRALCQPFQYLFLDEPTSHLDRANADLVIELVMEQAAAQHAAVMITGLDQDHRLPHSFQLLCV
;
A
#
# COMPACT_ATOMS: atom_id res chain seq x y z
N MET A 1 -30.82 5.51 -1.15
CA MET A 1 -30.35 6.73 -0.45
C MET A 1 -29.16 6.31 0.41
N PRO A 2 -27.94 6.80 0.20
CA PRO A 2 -26.81 6.51 1.10
C PRO A 2 -27.08 7.17 2.44
N SER A 3 -26.91 6.42 3.52
CA SER A 3 -27.19 6.86 4.87
C SER A 3 -26.37 8.10 5.22
N ARG A 4 -26.95 9.02 6.04
CA ARG A 4 -26.33 10.27 6.54
C ARG A 4 -24.96 10.07 7.22
N ARG A 5 -24.55 8.84 7.55
CA ARG A 5 -23.23 8.49 8.11
C ARG A 5 -22.07 8.63 7.12
N PHE A 6 -22.33 8.57 5.81
CA PHE A 6 -21.32 8.69 4.76
C PHE A 6 -20.69 10.08 4.69
N TRP A 7 -21.45 11.14 4.96
CA TRP A 7 -21.00 12.53 4.87
C TRP A 7 -20.18 13.01 6.08
N ILE A 8 -20.27 12.33 7.22
CA ILE A 8 -19.54 12.73 8.44
C ILE A 8 -18.04 12.46 8.30
N TRP A 9 -17.64 11.49 7.47
CA TRP A 9 -16.24 11.16 7.21
C TRP A 9 -15.52 12.20 6.34
N PHE A 10 -16.24 12.89 5.44
CA PHE A 10 -15.67 13.83 4.48
C PHE A 10 -15.62 15.29 4.98
N SER A 11 -16.24 15.60 6.10
CA SER A 11 -16.50 17.01 6.52
C SER A 11 -15.58 17.56 7.60
N MET A 12 -14.58 16.80 8.06
CA MET A 12 -13.63 17.33 9.05
C MET A 12 -12.20 17.20 8.55
N PRO A 13 -11.39 18.27 8.64
CA PRO A 13 -9.95 18.18 8.47
C PRO A 13 -9.36 17.60 9.77
N GLN A 14 -9.75 16.38 10.14
CA GLN A 14 -9.08 15.68 11.22
C GLN A 14 -7.83 15.03 10.64
N LYS A 15 -6.72 15.19 11.34
CA LYS A 15 -5.46 14.50 11.05
C LYS A 15 -5.71 13.01 11.26
N MET A 16 -6.24 12.34 10.24
CA MET A 16 -6.33 10.87 10.27
C MET A 16 -4.98 10.32 10.67
N ALA A 17 -4.95 9.45 11.65
CA ALA A 17 -3.74 8.78 12.08
C ALA A 17 -3.98 7.29 12.18
N LEU A 18 -3.02 6.51 11.69
CA LEU A 18 -2.93 5.09 12.02
C LEU A 18 -2.05 4.97 13.25
N ILE A 19 -2.56 4.36 14.30
CA ILE A 19 -1.83 4.16 15.56
C ILE A 19 -1.71 2.66 15.81
N PHE A 20 -0.49 2.16 15.73
CA PHE A 20 -0.12 0.81 16.12
C PHE A 20 0.50 0.91 17.50
N ASP A 21 -0.15 0.34 18.51
CA ASP A 21 0.29 0.46 19.90
C ASP A 21 0.60 -0.94 20.46
N HIS A 22 1.91 -1.24 20.59
CA HIS A 22 2.45 -2.51 21.07
C HIS A 22 1.86 -3.72 20.33
N ILE A 23 1.66 -3.57 19.00
CA ILE A 23 1.18 -4.68 18.16
C ILE A 23 2.20 -5.82 18.19
N LEU A 24 1.73 -7.01 18.46
CA LEU A 24 2.54 -8.22 18.43
C LEU A 24 1.76 -9.36 17.76
N PRO A 25 2.08 -9.71 16.51
CA PRO A 25 1.43 -10.82 15.80
C PRO A 25 1.70 -12.14 16.50
N VAL A 26 0.68 -12.98 16.64
CA VAL A 26 0.78 -14.27 17.34
C VAL A 26 1.93 -15.13 16.83
N PRO A 27 2.17 -15.30 15.50
CA PRO A 27 3.28 -16.12 15.02
C PRO A 27 4.68 -15.55 15.26
N LEU A 28 4.77 -14.27 15.63
CA LEU A 28 6.05 -13.59 15.85
C LEU A 28 6.33 -13.30 17.33
N ALA A 29 5.46 -13.74 18.24
CA ALA A 29 5.53 -13.42 19.65
C ALA A 29 6.88 -13.81 20.30
N GLU A 30 7.46 -14.93 19.89
CA GLU A 30 8.75 -15.42 20.40
C GLU A 30 9.97 -14.83 19.68
N GLN A 31 9.80 -14.28 18.46
CA GLN A 31 10.88 -13.85 17.58
C GLN A 31 11.06 -12.33 17.54
N ALA A 32 10.06 -11.57 18.00
CA ALA A 32 10.06 -10.13 17.94
C ALA A 32 11.12 -9.52 18.88
N ALA A 33 12.06 -8.78 18.31
CA ALA A 33 13.06 -8.05 19.08
C ALA A 33 12.41 -7.00 19.99
N GLN A 34 13.03 -6.72 21.14
CA GLN A 34 12.45 -5.77 22.12
C GLN A 34 12.32 -4.34 21.57
N ASN A 35 13.20 -3.93 20.65
CA ASN A 35 13.22 -2.60 20.05
C ASN A 35 12.65 -2.59 18.63
N SER A 36 11.81 -3.55 18.27
CA SER A 36 11.17 -3.59 16.97
C SER A 36 9.85 -2.80 16.94
N VAL A 37 9.35 -2.51 15.75
CA VAL A 37 8.03 -1.89 15.55
C VAL A 37 6.92 -2.66 16.27
N TRP A 38 7.09 -3.97 16.50
CA TRP A 38 6.13 -4.86 17.15
C TRP A 38 5.85 -4.54 18.62
N ARG A 39 6.81 -3.94 19.31
CA ARG A 39 6.69 -3.66 20.76
C ARG A 39 6.75 -2.17 21.06
N SER A 40 6.59 -1.36 20.04
CA SER A 40 6.60 0.10 20.16
C SER A 40 5.26 0.70 19.76
N ARG A 41 5.12 1.99 19.99
CA ARG A 41 4.02 2.78 19.47
C ARG A 41 4.47 3.46 18.19
N LEU A 42 3.78 3.16 17.09
CA LEU A 42 3.98 3.81 15.80
C LEU A 42 2.72 4.62 15.44
N GLU A 43 2.92 5.89 15.13
CA GLU A 43 1.89 6.76 14.59
C GLU A 43 2.23 7.15 13.16
N VAL A 44 1.30 6.91 12.24
CA VAL A 44 1.43 7.24 10.82
C VAL A 44 0.40 8.27 10.46
N HIS A 45 0.85 9.46 10.08
CA HIS A 45 -0.01 10.53 9.58
C HIS A 45 0.14 10.68 8.07
N PRO A 46 -0.89 11.18 7.35
CA PRO A 46 -0.73 11.58 5.95
C PRO A 46 0.51 12.48 5.77
N GLY A 47 1.27 12.24 4.71
CA GLY A 47 2.56 12.90 4.44
C GLY A 47 3.77 12.29 5.15
N ASN A 48 3.60 11.31 6.05
CA ASN A 48 4.73 10.57 6.60
C ASN A 48 5.13 9.40 5.69
N HIS A 49 6.43 9.11 5.61
CA HIS A 49 6.93 8.00 4.82
C HIS A 49 7.81 7.09 5.66
N PHE A 50 7.52 5.79 5.62
CA PHE A 50 8.22 4.77 6.41
C PHE A 50 8.76 3.66 5.53
N ALA A 51 10.00 3.28 5.77
CA ALA A 51 10.61 2.10 5.18
C ALA A 51 10.86 1.04 6.24
N ILE A 52 10.30 -0.14 6.03
CA ILE A 52 10.42 -1.29 6.91
C ILE A 52 11.45 -2.23 6.30
N ILE A 53 12.64 -2.26 6.88
CA ILE A 53 13.75 -3.05 6.41
C ILE A 53 14.00 -4.19 7.39
N ALA A 54 13.96 -5.41 6.88
CA ALA A 54 14.31 -6.61 7.64
C ALA A 54 14.60 -7.78 6.71
N SER A 55 15.33 -8.77 7.20
CA SER A 55 15.50 -10.05 6.50
C SER A 55 14.16 -10.74 6.27
N SER A 56 14.13 -11.71 5.35
CA SER A 56 12.93 -12.50 5.05
C SER A 56 12.39 -13.20 6.31
N GLY A 57 11.07 -13.34 6.40
CA GLY A 57 10.41 -14.03 7.51
C GLY A 57 10.25 -13.20 8.81
N ARG A 58 10.74 -11.98 8.87
CA ARG A 58 10.66 -11.12 10.08
C ARG A 58 9.34 -10.36 10.23
N GLY A 59 8.36 -10.58 9.36
CA GLY A 59 7.03 -10.01 9.54
C GLY A 59 6.72 -8.74 8.76
N LYS A 60 7.54 -8.31 7.79
CA LYS A 60 7.27 -7.14 6.94
C LYS A 60 5.88 -7.17 6.33
N SER A 61 5.57 -8.24 5.58
CA SER A 61 4.23 -8.46 4.99
C SER A 61 3.13 -8.59 6.05
N THR A 62 3.47 -9.07 7.24
CA THR A 62 2.53 -9.15 8.36
C THR A 62 2.06 -7.77 8.80
N LEU A 63 2.98 -6.79 8.91
CA LEU A 63 2.62 -5.41 9.25
C LEU A 63 1.71 -4.79 8.18
N VAL A 64 2.05 -4.96 6.90
CA VAL A 64 1.20 -4.51 5.79
C VAL A 64 -0.19 -5.15 5.87
N ASN A 65 -0.29 -6.45 6.11
CA ASN A 65 -1.56 -7.15 6.19
C ASN A 65 -2.40 -6.72 7.41
N ILE A 66 -1.78 -6.40 8.54
CA ILE A 66 -2.47 -5.82 9.71
C ILE A 66 -2.96 -4.41 9.37
N ALA A 67 -2.11 -3.56 8.81
CA ALA A 67 -2.45 -2.19 8.44
C ALA A 67 -3.61 -2.14 7.44
N TYR A 68 -3.60 -3.04 6.46
CA TYR A 68 -4.65 -3.13 5.44
C TYR A 68 -5.91 -3.88 5.90
N GLY A 69 -5.92 -4.40 7.15
CA GLY A 69 -7.07 -5.09 7.74
C GLY A 69 -7.37 -6.47 7.15
N ILE A 70 -6.34 -7.21 6.75
CA ILE A 70 -6.45 -8.61 6.32
C ILE A 70 -6.15 -9.54 7.49
N ARG A 71 -5.22 -9.13 8.38
CA ARG A 71 -4.78 -9.94 9.49
C ARG A 71 -5.22 -9.33 10.81
N HIS A 72 -5.76 -10.16 11.72
CA HIS A 72 -6.32 -9.73 13.00
C HIS A 72 -5.79 -10.53 14.19
N ASP A 73 -4.89 -11.50 13.98
CA ASP A 73 -4.29 -12.36 15.01
C ASP A 73 -3.04 -11.70 15.64
N TYR A 74 -3.28 -10.64 16.39
CA TYR A 74 -2.25 -9.89 17.12
C TYR A 74 -2.76 -9.44 18.50
N SER A 75 -1.84 -9.23 19.44
CA SER A 75 -2.08 -8.49 20.68
C SER A 75 -1.70 -7.00 20.49
N GLY A 76 -2.03 -6.18 21.49
CA GLY A 76 -1.88 -4.73 21.37
C GLY A 76 -3.11 -4.07 20.74
N SER A 77 -2.98 -2.84 20.27
CA SER A 77 -4.12 -2.13 19.67
C SER A 77 -3.74 -1.44 18.37
N TYR A 78 -4.58 -1.60 17.35
CA TYR A 78 -4.54 -0.84 16.11
C TYR A 78 -5.74 0.09 16.06
N LYS A 79 -5.49 1.38 15.86
CA LYS A 79 -6.55 2.40 15.74
C LYS A 79 -6.40 3.15 14.42
N ILE A 80 -7.55 3.46 13.83
CA ILE A 80 -7.70 4.24 12.60
C ILE A 80 -8.56 5.44 12.97
N ASP A 81 -7.99 6.63 12.96
CA ASP A 81 -8.69 7.86 13.36
C ASP A 81 -9.37 7.73 14.75
N GLY A 82 -8.61 7.21 15.72
CA GLY A 82 -9.09 6.99 17.09
C GLY A 82 -10.02 5.80 17.30
N ARG A 83 -10.55 5.18 16.23
CA ARG A 83 -11.42 3.98 16.32
C ARG A 83 -10.58 2.71 16.31
N ALA A 84 -10.90 1.78 17.20
CA ALA A 84 -10.23 0.48 17.21
C ALA A 84 -10.53 -0.30 15.91
N ALA A 85 -9.49 -0.78 15.23
CA ALA A 85 -9.61 -1.57 14.00
C ALA A 85 -10.37 -2.88 14.21
N SER A 86 -10.28 -3.47 15.42
CA SER A 86 -11.03 -4.67 15.81
C SER A 86 -12.56 -4.48 15.85
N GLY A 87 -13.02 -3.23 15.92
CA GLY A 87 -14.46 -2.90 15.91
C GLY A 87 -14.99 -2.53 14.51
N LEU A 88 -14.16 -2.59 13.48
CA LEU A 88 -14.59 -2.28 12.11
C LEU A 88 -15.26 -3.49 11.46
N SER A 89 -16.41 -3.23 10.82
CA SER A 89 -17.11 -4.22 10.02
C SER A 89 -16.43 -4.46 8.66
N ALA A 90 -16.81 -5.52 7.96
CA ALA A 90 -16.36 -5.77 6.58
C ALA A 90 -16.71 -4.60 5.64
N ILE A 91 -17.83 -3.92 5.89
CA ILE A 91 -18.25 -2.74 5.12
C ILE A 91 -17.29 -1.56 5.39
N ASP A 92 -16.96 -1.29 6.67
CA ASP A 92 -16.00 -0.23 7.02
C ASP A 92 -14.64 -0.46 6.34
N TRP A 93 -14.13 -1.70 6.37
CA TRP A 93 -12.89 -2.06 5.69
C TRP A 93 -12.98 -1.91 4.17
N SER A 94 -14.13 -2.26 3.57
CA SER A 94 -14.35 -2.07 2.13
C SER A 94 -14.29 -0.58 1.74
N LEU A 95 -14.92 0.29 2.54
CA LEU A 95 -14.91 1.73 2.32
C LEU A 95 -13.49 2.33 2.45
N LEU A 96 -12.74 1.90 3.46
CA LEU A 96 -11.34 2.31 3.61
C LEU A 96 -10.49 1.93 2.39
N ARG A 97 -10.68 0.71 1.85
CA ARG A 97 -9.95 0.23 0.66
C ARG A 97 -10.40 0.88 -0.65
N GLN A 98 -11.55 1.53 -0.69
CA GLN A 98 -12.03 2.25 -1.87
C GLN A 98 -11.45 3.67 -1.98
N SER A 99 -11.18 4.34 -0.85
CA SER A 99 -10.89 5.78 -0.86
C SER A 99 -9.72 6.23 0.02
N THR A 100 -9.26 5.37 0.92
CA THR A 100 -8.27 5.76 1.94
C THR A 100 -7.01 4.92 1.87
N TYR A 101 -7.13 3.64 1.54
CA TYR A 101 -6.03 2.67 1.52
C TYR A 101 -5.77 2.14 0.14
N ALA A 102 -4.54 2.31 -0.36
CA ALA A 102 -4.05 1.57 -1.52
C ALA A 102 -2.97 0.58 -1.08
N CYS A 103 -2.86 -0.55 -1.78
CA CYS A 103 -1.88 -1.58 -1.43
C CYS A 103 -1.33 -2.28 -2.67
N VAL A 104 -0.02 -2.49 -2.69
CA VAL A 104 0.66 -3.47 -3.55
C VAL A 104 1.10 -4.61 -2.65
N PHE A 105 0.55 -5.80 -2.89
CA PHE A 105 0.91 -7.02 -2.17
C PHE A 105 2.11 -7.70 -2.83
N GLN A 106 2.85 -8.49 -2.08
CA GLN A 106 3.98 -9.25 -2.59
C GLN A 106 3.57 -10.21 -3.73
N ASP A 107 2.38 -10.80 -3.67
CA ASP A 107 1.82 -11.66 -4.73
C ASP A 107 1.03 -10.87 -5.81
N LEU A 108 1.19 -9.55 -5.86
CA LEU A 108 0.68 -8.58 -6.85
C LEU A 108 -0.84 -8.56 -7.03
N LYS A 109 -1.56 -9.64 -6.76
CA LYS A 109 -3.04 -9.81 -6.90
C LYS A 109 -3.58 -9.35 -8.27
N LEU A 110 -2.81 -9.52 -9.34
CA LEU A 110 -3.27 -9.28 -10.71
C LEU A 110 -4.19 -10.42 -11.18
N PHE A 111 -5.05 -10.11 -12.16
CA PHE A 111 -5.89 -11.10 -12.85
C PHE A 111 -5.11 -11.59 -14.08
N PRO A 112 -4.50 -12.78 -14.05
CA PRO A 112 -3.54 -13.21 -15.08
C PRO A 112 -4.19 -13.44 -16.46
N GLN A 113 -5.49 -13.72 -16.50
CA GLN A 113 -6.25 -13.94 -17.75
C GLN A 113 -6.68 -12.64 -18.42
N LEU A 114 -6.75 -11.54 -17.67
CA LEU A 114 -7.09 -10.24 -18.21
C LEU A 114 -5.87 -9.54 -18.77
N SER A 115 -6.08 -8.67 -19.75
CA SER A 115 -5.02 -7.81 -20.26
C SER A 115 -4.48 -6.87 -19.17
N ALA A 116 -3.28 -6.32 -19.37
CA ALA A 116 -2.74 -5.30 -18.50
C ALA A 116 -3.69 -4.09 -18.40
N LEU A 117 -4.24 -3.65 -19.54
CA LEU A 117 -5.19 -2.56 -19.61
C LEU A 117 -6.48 -2.86 -18.83
N ASP A 118 -7.02 -4.09 -18.95
CA ASP A 118 -8.25 -4.46 -18.24
C ASP A 118 -8.02 -4.55 -16.72
N ASN A 119 -6.83 -4.98 -16.28
CA ASN A 119 -6.45 -4.91 -14.87
C ASN A 119 -6.47 -3.47 -14.33
N LEU A 120 -6.10 -2.48 -15.13
CA LEU A 120 -6.19 -1.05 -14.77
C LEU A 120 -7.65 -0.56 -14.80
N LYS A 121 -8.42 -0.90 -15.85
CA LYS A 121 -9.84 -0.53 -15.98
C LYS A 121 -10.66 -0.98 -14.78
N LEU A 122 -10.48 -2.24 -14.32
CA LEU A 122 -11.18 -2.74 -13.12
C LEU A 122 -11.04 -1.80 -11.92
N LYS A 123 -9.88 -1.17 -11.77
CA LYS A 123 -9.66 -0.26 -10.66
C LYS A 123 -10.27 1.11 -10.89
N CYS A 124 -10.16 1.64 -12.11
CA CYS A 124 -10.78 2.91 -12.49
C CYS A 124 -12.32 2.86 -12.40
N ASP A 125 -12.93 1.73 -12.79
CA ASP A 125 -14.39 1.55 -12.85
C ASP A 125 -15.03 1.39 -11.45
N LEU A 126 -14.25 1.10 -10.40
CA LEU A 126 -14.74 1.00 -9.02
C LEU A 126 -15.11 2.35 -8.38
N GLY A 127 -15.35 3.39 -9.18
CA GLY A 127 -15.79 4.70 -8.71
C GLY A 127 -14.62 5.61 -8.28
N SER A 128 -13.42 5.32 -8.76
CA SER A 128 -12.28 6.21 -8.57
C SER A 128 -12.43 7.48 -9.44
N SER A 129 -11.86 8.58 -8.98
CA SER A 129 -11.72 9.81 -9.78
C SER A 129 -10.63 9.69 -10.86
N PHE A 130 -9.94 8.55 -10.93
CA PHE A 130 -8.88 8.28 -11.91
C PHE A 130 -9.47 7.78 -13.22
N SER A 131 -9.13 8.47 -14.31
CA SER A 131 -9.50 8.04 -15.65
C SER A 131 -8.55 6.96 -16.18
N ILE A 132 -9.03 6.16 -17.13
CA ILE A 132 -8.17 5.16 -17.79
C ILE A 132 -7.00 5.83 -18.53
N GLN A 133 -7.16 7.05 -19.02
CA GLN A 133 -6.09 7.83 -19.66
C GLN A 133 -4.95 8.15 -18.70
N GLN A 134 -5.29 8.53 -17.44
CA GLN A 134 -4.29 8.77 -16.40
C GLN A 134 -3.57 7.46 -16.03
N ALA A 135 -4.31 6.35 -15.90
CA ALA A 135 -3.74 5.04 -15.64
C ALA A 135 -2.78 4.59 -16.75
N THR A 136 -3.18 4.79 -18.02
CA THR A 136 -2.35 4.47 -19.18
C THR A 136 -1.09 5.31 -19.21
N ALA A 137 -1.18 6.62 -18.96
CA ALA A 137 0.00 7.51 -18.91
C ALA A 137 1.00 7.07 -17.81
N MET A 138 0.53 6.67 -16.64
CA MET A 138 1.41 6.10 -15.60
C MET A 138 2.06 4.79 -16.06
N ALA A 139 1.30 3.92 -16.73
CA ALA A 139 1.82 2.67 -17.28
C ALA A 139 2.88 2.91 -18.38
N GLU A 140 2.68 3.89 -19.24
CA GLU A 140 3.64 4.30 -20.26
C GLU A 140 4.95 4.80 -19.64
N ARG A 141 4.88 5.64 -18.61
CA ARG A 141 6.06 6.10 -17.86
C ARG A 141 6.89 4.94 -17.29
N LEU A 142 6.23 3.85 -16.90
CA LEU A 142 6.89 2.63 -16.42
C LEU A 142 7.23 1.63 -17.56
N GLY A 143 7.19 2.05 -18.83
CA GLY A 143 7.56 1.23 -19.99
C GLY A 143 6.61 0.08 -20.31
N LEU A 144 5.33 0.20 -19.90
CA LEU A 144 4.32 -0.84 -20.12
C LEU A 144 3.46 -0.63 -21.38
N ALA A 145 3.63 0.46 -22.11
CA ALA A 145 2.83 0.78 -23.32
C ALA A 145 2.74 -0.40 -24.30
N PRO A 146 3.83 -1.11 -24.68
CA PRO A 146 3.78 -2.21 -25.66
C PRO A 146 3.08 -3.47 -25.13
N TYR A 147 2.71 -3.50 -23.86
CA TYR A 147 2.20 -4.67 -23.15
C TYR A 147 0.76 -4.52 -22.67
N LEU A 148 0.14 -3.37 -22.89
CA LEU A 148 -1.19 -3.06 -22.35
C LEU A 148 -2.27 -4.05 -22.79
N ASP A 149 -2.21 -4.52 -24.03
CA ASP A 149 -3.17 -5.47 -24.59
C ASP A 149 -2.84 -6.94 -24.30
N LYS A 150 -1.68 -7.20 -23.67
CA LYS A 150 -1.26 -8.58 -23.36
C LYS A 150 -1.91 -9.08 -22.07
N PRO A 151 -2.33 -10.35 -22.00
CA PRO A 151 -2.70 -10.99 -20.74
C PRO A 151 -1.60 -10.87 -19.69
N CYS A 152 -1.96 -10.51 -18.46
CA CYS A 152 -0.99 -10.30 -17.39
C CYS A 152 -0.13 -11.54 -17.11
N GLY A 153 -0.68 -12.74 -17.27
CA GLY A 153 0.08 -13.98 -17.09
C GLY A 153 1.22 -14.18 -18.11
N GLN A 154 1.25 -13.41 -19.21
CA GLN A 154 2.32 -13.44 -20.21
C GLN A 154 3.38 -12.36 -19.99
N LEU A 155 3.18 -11.48 -19.04
CA LEU A 155 4.15 -10.45 -18.67
C LEU A 155 5.27 -11.06 -17.81
N SER A 156 6.49 -10.51 -17.94
CA SER A 156 7.55 -10.82 -16.98
C SER A 156 7.18 -10.39 -15.56
N MET A 157 7.79 -11.00 -14.55
CA MET A 157 7.53 -10.63 -13.15
C MET A 157 7.75 -9.13 -12.88
N GLY A 158 8.80 -8.54 -13.43
CA GLY A 158 9.05 -7.10 -13.31
C GLY A 158 8.02 -6.24 -14.04
N GLN A 159 7.46 -6.69 -15.18
CA GLN A 159 6.34 -6.00 -15.84
C GLN A 159 5.06 -6.10 -15.01
N GLN A 160 4.77 -7.28 -14.45
CA GLN A 160 3.64 -7.48 -13.56
C GLN A 160 3.76 -6.61 -12.30
N GLN A 161 4.96 -6.50 -11.73
CA GLN A 161 5.21 -5.68 -10.55
C GLN A 161 4.96 -4.19 -10.83
N ARG A 162 5.48 -3.67 -11.93
CA ARG A 162 5.20 -2.28 -12.37
C ARG A 162 3.71 -2.05 -12.61
N LEU A 163 3.02 -2.99 -13.25
CA LEU A 163 1.58 -2.92 -13.47
C LEU A 163 0.78 -2.91 -12.15
N ALA A 164 1.16 -3.74 -11.18
CA ALA A 164 0.52 -3.77 -9.87
C ALA A 164 0.66 -2.44 -9.12
N VAL A 165 1.82 -1.78 -9.25
CA VAL A 165 2.02 -0.43 -8.70
C VAL A 165 1.10 0.57 -9.38
N VAL A 166 1.07 0.64 -10.72
CA VAL A 166 0.16 1.54 -11.44
C VAL A 166 -1.28 1.30 -11.01
N ARG A 167 -1.71 0.04 -10.95
CA ARG A 167 -3.09 -0.31 -10.53
C ARG A 167 -3.41 0.16 -9.12
N ALA A 168 -2.47 0.07 -8.18
CA ALA A 168 -2.68 0.57 -6.82
C ALA A 168 -2.81 2.11 -6.78
N LEU A 169 -2.11 2.81 -7.66
CA LEU A 169 -2.16 4.27 -7.77
C LEU A 169 -3.43 4.78 -8.49
N CYS A 170 -4.21 3.91 -9.16
CA CYS A 170 -5.44 4.27 -9.87
C CYS A 170 -6.65 4.48 -8.94
N GLN A 171 -6.46 4.96 -7.74
CA GLN A 171 -7.54 5.32 -6.80
C GLN A 171 -7.08 6.43 -5.86
N PRO A 172 -8.00 7.13 -5.19
CA PRO A 172 -7.66 8.01 -4.07
C PRO A 172 -7.08 7.19 -2.91
N PHE A 173 -6.08 7.74 -2.24
CA PHE A 173 -5.53 7.15 -1.02
C PHE A 173 -4.93 8.22 -0.10
N GLN A 174 -4.97 7.95 1.20
CA GLN A 174 -4.24 8.67 2.23
C GLN A 174 -3.08 7.85 2.78
N TYR A 175 -3.15 6.52 2.59
CA TYR A 175 -2.12 5.56 3.00
C TYR A 175 -1.86 4.57 1.87
N LEU A 176 -0.63 4.52 1.43
CA LEU A 176 -0.16 3.57 0.41
C LEU A 176 0.78 2.57 1.06
N PHE A 177 0.40 1.30 1.02
CA PHE A 177 1.19 0.18 1.53
C PHE A 177 1.83 -0.55 0.34
N LEU A 178 3.15 -0.73 0.39
CA LEU A 178 3.92 -1.36 -0.69
C LEU A 178 4.75 -2.52 -0.11
N ASP A 179 4.35 -3.75 -0.42
CA ASP A 179 5.05 -4.94 0.06
C ASP A 179 6.04 -5.44 -1.00
N GLU A 180 7.32 -5.12 -0.80
CA GLU A 180 8.44 -5.42 -1.69
C GLU A 180 8.21 -4.99 -3.16
N PRO A 181 7.82 -3.72 -3.43
CA PRO A 181 7.33 -3.30 -4.76
C PRO A 181 8.40 -3.30 -5.85
N THR A 182 9.66 -3.50 -5.53
CA THR A 182 10.80 -3.42 -6.46
C THR A 182 11.67 -4.67 -6.48
N SER A 183 11.25 -5.75 -5.81
CA SER A 183 12.06 -6.96 -5.62
C SER A 183 12.48 -7.68 -6.92
N HIS A 184 11.75 -7.50 -8.02
CA HIS A 184 12.01 -8.11 -9.32
C HIS A 184 12.39 -7.08 -10.40
N LEU A 185 12.80 -5.88 -9.99
CA LEU A 185 13.18 -4.80 -10.90
C LEU A 185 14.69 -4.57 -10.87
N ASP A 186 15.24 -4.25 -12.02
CA ASP A 186 16.55 -3.62 -12.06
C ASP A 186 16.48 -2.21 -11.45
N ARG A 187 17.66 -1.64 -11.20
CA ARG A 187 17.78 -0.36 -10.53
C ARG A 187 17.03 0.77 -11.23
N ALA A 188 17.17 0.86 -12.55
CA ALA A 188 16.55 1.95 -13.31
C ALA A 188 15.01 1.89 -13.24
N ASN A 189 14.45 0.67 -13.37
CA ASN A 189 13.00 0.46 -13.23
C ASN A 189 12.52 0.67 -11.79
N ALA A 190 13.32 0.29 -10.79
CA ALA A 190 12.99 0.54 -9.38
C ALA A 190 12.94 2.04 -9.07
N ASP A 191 13.92 2.81 -9.55
CA ASP A 191 13.96 4.25 -9.37
C ASP A 191 12.74 4.93 -9.99
N LEU A 192 12.33 4.55 -11.22
CA LEU A 192 11.12 5.06 -11.88
C LEU A 192 9.83 4.74 -11.09
N VAL A 193 9.75 3.53 -10.52
CA VAL A 193 8.60 3.14 -9.67
C VAL A 193 8.52 4.00 -8.43
N ILE A 194 9.64 4.18 -7.72
CA ILE A 194 9.67 5.01 -6.51
C ILE A 194 9.37 6.47 -6.82
N GLU A 195 9.91 7.01 -7.91
CA GLU A 195 9.60 8.38 -8.35
C GLU A 195 8.10 8.56 -8.58
N LEU A 196 7.46 7.68 -9.36
CA LEU A 196 6.02 7.73 -9.61
C LEU A 196 5.20 7.62 -8.33
N VAL A 197 5.57 6.69 -7.44
CA VAL A 197 4.92 6.51 -6.13
C VAL A 197 4.97 7.80 -5.32
N MET A 198 6.15 8.41 -5.20
CA MET A 198 6.34 9.61 -4.40
C MET A 198 5.61 10.83 -4.99
N GLU A 199 5.58 10.96 -6.31
CA GLU A 199 4.81 11.99 -7.00
C GLU A 199 3.31 11.86 -6.70
N GLN A 200 2.75 10.66 -6.83
CA GLN A 200 1.33 10.41 -6.55
C GLN A 200 0.99 10.56 -5.06
N ALA A 201 1.89 10.17 -4.18
CA ALA A 201 1.72 10.36 -2.73
C ALA A 201 1.75 11.85 -2.36
N ALA A 202 2.68 12.63 -2.94
CA ALA A 202 2.75 14.07 -2.72
C ALA A 202 1.51 14.80 -3.23
N ALA A 203 1.00 14.44 -4.42
CA ALA A 203 -0.20 15.03 -5.01
C ALA A 203 -1.45 14.80 -4.14
N GLN A 204 -1.50 13.71 -3.37
CA GLN A 204 -2.61 13.35 -2.48
C GLN A 204 -2.32 13.64 -1.00
N HIS A 205 -1.15 14.20 -0.69
CA HIS A 205 -0.66 14.37 0.70
C HIS A 205 -0.73 13.06 1.51
N ALA A 206 -0.40 11.94 0.87
CA ALA A 206 -0.56 10.60 1.42
C ALA A 206 0.71 10.14 2.16
N ALA A 207 0.51 9.24 3.12
CA ALA A 207 1.59 8.48 3.74
C ALA A 207 1.99 7.29 2.86
N VAL A 208 3.27 6.95 2.83
CA VAL A 208 3.80 5.75 2.16
C VAL A 208 4.48 4.86 3.18
N MET A 209 4.08 3.59 3.20
CA MET A 209 4.75 2.55 3.97
C MET A 209 5.26 1.49 2.99
N ILE A 210 6.58 1.38 2.87
CA ILE A 210 7.24 0.44 1.96
C ILE A 210 8.01 -0.61 2.74
N THR A 211 7.90 -1.86 2.34
CA THR A 211 8.76 -2.93 2.85
C THR A 211 9.82 -3.31 1.83
N GLY A 212 11.00 -3.70 2.27
CA GLY A 212 12.09 -4.08 1.38
C GLY A 212 13.07 -5.05 2.02
N LEU A 213 13.92 -5.66 1.18
CA LEU A 213 14.89 -6.69 1.58
C LEU A 213 16.24 -6.09 1.84
N ASP A 214 16.69 -5.03 1.90
CA ASP A 214 18.06 -4.56 2.19
C ASP A 214 18.46 -3.21 1.59
N GLN A 215 19.58 -2.78 2.04
CA GLN A 215 20.21 -1.46 1.98
C GLN A 215 20.50 -0.91 0.57
N ASP A 216 20.13 -1.61 -0.51
CA ASP A 216 20.53 -1.25 -1.87
C ASP A 216 19.59 -0.29 -2.60
N HIS A 217 18.39 -0.07 -2.10
CA HIS A 217 17.51 0.92 -2.70
C HIS A 217 17.64 2.24 -1.95
N ARG A 218 18.18 3.23 -2.61
CA ARG A 218 18.22 4.61 -2.09
C ARG A 218 16.80 5.17 -2.03
N LEU A 219 16.09 4.80 -0.97
CA LEU A 219 14.84 5.48 -0.66
C LEU A 219 15.15 6.98 -0.44
N PRO A 220 14.27 7.87 -0.85
CA PRO A 220 14.41 9.29 -0.55
C PRO A 220 14.67 9.51 0.94
N HIS A 221 15.50 10.49 1.29
CA HIS A 221 15.83 10.84 2.68
C HIS A 221 14.61 11.18 3.55
N SER A 222 13.43 11.36 2.94
CA SER A 222 12.17 11.59 3.64
C SER A 222 11.60 10.36 4.35
N PHE A 223 12.15 9.16 4.10
CA PHE A 223 11.68 7.94 4.75
C PHE A 223 12.31 7.76 6.12
N GLN A 224 11.45 7.51 7.12
CA GLN A 224 11.88 7.02 8.43
C GLN A 224 12.07 5.51 8.38
N LEU A 225 13.22 5.02 8.82
CA LEU A 225 13.52 3.59 8.84
C LEU A 225 12.91 2.94 10.09
N LEU A 226 12.18 1.86 9.89
CA LEU A 226 11.61 1.02 10.93
C LEU A 226 12.22 -0.38 10.86
N CYS A 227 12.57 -0.94 12.02
CA CYS A 227 13.02 -2.33 12.15
C CYS A 227 11.87 -3.22 12.65
N VAL A 228 11.76 -4.43 12.11
CA VAL A 228 10.84 -5.48 12.55
C VAL A 228 11.59 -6.72 13.01
#